data_adf1a63afda2454891c8680133d073f7
#
_entry.id   adf1a63afda2454891c8680133d073f7
#
_cell.length_a   1.000
_cell.length_b   1.000
_cell.length_c   1.000
_cell.angle_alpha   90.00
_cell.angle_beta   90.00
_cell.angle_gamma   90.00
#
_symmetry.space_group_name_H-M   'P 1'
#
loop_
_entity.id
_entity.type
_entity.pdbx_description
1 polymer ?
#
loop_
_entity_poly.entity_id
_entity_poly.type
_entity_poly.pdbx_seq_one_letter_code
_entity_poly.pdbx_strand_id
1 'polypeptide(L)'
;MIGKLRGTLDEVDEDHCIVDVHGVGYVAYCSARTLANLPGPGEAVTLFIETYVREDMIRLYGFQSALEREWFRLLQNNVQGVGAKVALAILSTLSPPDLANAIALRDIAMVSRAPGVGKKVAERIVTELKNKAPAFAGSASGTIGLKQELGEGVAPAPVADAVSALTNLGYSRDIAANAVAAAMKTAGEGADSAKLIRLGLKELAR
;
A
#
# COMPACT_ATOMS: atom_id res chain seq x y z
N MET A 1 -11.62 9.11 -17.93
CA MET A 1 -10.61 8.25 -17.29
C MET A 1 -11.35 7.22 -16.45
N ILE A 2 -11.02 5.92 -16.59
CA ILE A 2 -11.67 4.83 -15.86
C ILE A 2 -10.85 4.56 -14.59
N GLY A 3 -11.47 4.67 -13.42
CA GLY A 3 -10.77 4.48 -12.13
C GLY A 3 -11.15 3.19 -11.39
N LYS A 4 -12.25 2.55 -11.79
CA LYS A 4 -12.76 1.33 -11.17
C LYS A 4 -13.74 0.64 -12.14
N LEU A 5 -13.66 -0.69 -12.20
CA LEU A 5 -14.66 -1.54 -12.85
C LEU A 5 -15.35 -2.41 -11.80
N ARG A 6 -16.65 -2.53 -11.92
CA ARG A 6 -17.46 -3.49 -11.17
C ARG A 6 -18.42 -4.17 -12.15
N GLY A 7 -18.31 -5.48 -12.27
CA GLY A 7 -19.07 -6.25 -13.22
C GLY A 7 -18.93 -7.73 -12.97
N THR A 8 -19.10 -8.52 -14.01
CA THR A 8 -18.96 -9.97 -14.01
C THR A 8 -17.63 -10.33 -14.69
N LEU A 9 -16.87 -11.23 -14.11
CA LEU A 9 -15.66 -11.75 -14.74
C LEU A 9 -16.05 -12.64 -15.91
N ASP A 10 -15.65 -12.26 -17.12
CA ASP A 10 -15.99 -12.99 -18.34
C ASP A 10 -14.88 -14.00 -18.69
N GLU A 11 -13.65 -13.54 -18.73
CA GLU A 11 -12.49 -14.34 -19.12
C GLU A 11 -11.24 -13.95 -18.30
N VAL A 12 -10.37 -14.93 -18.06
CA VAL A 12 -9.03 -14.74 -17.46
C VAL A 12 -7.99 -15.37 -18.36
N ASP A 13 -7.01 -14.57 -18.78
CA ASP A 13 -5.86 -15.00 -19.58
C ASP A 13 -4.56 -14.84 -18.77
N GLU A 14 -3.39 -15.08 -19.40
CA GLU A 14 -2.08 -15.08 -18.76
C GLU A 14 -1.69 -13.71 -18.18
N ASP A 15 -2.08 -12.60 -18.82
CA ASP A 15 -1.66 -11.25 -18.45
C ASP A 15 -2.83 -10.26 -18.28
N HIS A 16 -4.06 -10.69 -18.55
CA HIS A 16 -5.25 -9.83 -18.46
C HIS A 16 -6.51 -10.63 -18.09
N CYS A 17 -7.54 -9.90 -17.76
CA CYS A 17 -8.91 -10.43 -17.66
C CYS A 17 -9.89 -9.52 -18.40
N ILE A 18 -11.06 -10.07 -18.73
CA ILE A 18 -12.19 -9.34 -19.31
C ILE A 18 -13.27 -9.22 -18.23
N VAL A 19 -13.69 -7.99 -17.97
CA VAL A 19 -14.79 -7.70 -17.05
C VAL A 19 -15.98 -7.17 -17.87
N ASP A 20 -17.07 -7.91 -17.89
CA ASP A 20 -18.35 -7.44 -18.45
C ASP A 20 -18.98 -6.42 -17.50
N VAL A 21 -19.27 -5.25 -18.04
CA VAL A 21 -20.02 -4.21 -17.36
C VAL A 21 -21.21 -3.85 -18.23
N HIS A 22 -22.36 -4.48 -17.97
CA HIS A 22 -23.61 -4.30 -18.69
C HIS A 22 -23.49 -4.54 -20.21
N GLY A 23 -22.82 -5.62 -20.61
CA GLY A 23 -22.65 -6.00 -22.01
C GLY A 23 -21.45 -5.36 -22.72
N VAL A 24 -20.61 -4.64 -21.98
CA VAL A 24 -19.34 -4.11 -22.49
C VAL A 24 -18.18 -4.81 -21.79
N GLY A 25 -17.39 -5.58 -22.56
CA GLY A 25 -16.18 -6.25 -22.08
C GLY A 25 -14.99 -5.29 -21.97
N TYR A 26 -14.48 -5.08 -20.78
CA TYR A 26 -13.29 -4.28 -20.52
C TYR A 26 -12.09 -5.18 -20.31
N VAL A 27 -11.09 -5.09 -21.18
CA VAL A 27 -9.79 -5.77 -21.01
C VAL A 27 -8.96 -5.02 -19.99
N ALA A 28 -8.60 -5.68 -18.88
CA ALA A 28 -7.75 -5.12 -17.83
C ALA A 28 -6.50 -5.98 -17.66
N TYR A 29 -5.33 -5.40 -17.91
CA TYR A 29 -4.02 -6.03 -17.67
C TYR A 29 -3.72 -6.05 -16.18
N CYS A 30 -3.34 -7.20 -15.65
CA CYS A 30 -3.18 -7.41 -14.22
C CYS A 30 -1.84 -8.06 -13.88
N SER A 31 -1.43 -7.96 -12.62
CA SER A 31 -0.35 -8.78 -12.10
C SER A 31 -0.79 -10.26 -12.02
N ALA A 32 0.14 -11.19 -12.15
CA ALA A 32 -0.15 -12.63 -12.00
C ALA A 32 -0.80 -12.94 -10.63
N ARG A 33 -0.42 -12.20 -9.60
CA ARG A 33 -1.03 -12.29 -8.27
C ARG A 33 -2.50 -11.86 -8.28
N THR A 34 -2.81 -10.75 -8.95
CA THR A 34 -4.19 -10.28 -9.11
C THR A 34 -5.01 -11.32 -9.85
N LEU A 35 -4.52 -11.85 -10.99
CA LEU A 35 -5.22 -12.86 -11.78
C LEU A 35 -5.48 -14.14 -10.99
N ALA A 36 -4.48 -14.62 -10.24
CA ALA A 36 -4.60 -15.84 -9.42
C ALA A 36 -5.63 -15.72 -8.28
N ASN A 37 -5.96 -14.51 -7.86
CA ASN A 37 -6.92 -14.24 -6.80
C ASN A 37 -8.27 -13.73 -7.31
N LEU A 38 -8.50 -13.72 -8.62
CA LEU A 38 -9.83 -13.41 -9.17
C LEU A 38 -10.82 -14.54 -8.86
N PRO A 39 -12.11 -14.22 -8.79
CA PRO A 39 -13.16 -15.23 -8.71
C PRO A 39 -13.25 -16.05 -10.00
N GLY A 40 -14.11 -17.03 -10.05
CA GLY A 40 -14.38 -17.80 -11.28
C GLY A 40 -15.10 -16.98 -12.35
N PRO A 41 -14.95 -17.36 -13.65
CA PRO A 41 -15.77 -16.78 -14.72
C PRO A 41 -17.26 -16.86 -14.41
N GLY A 42 -18.01 -15.80 -14.70
CA GLY A 42 -19.42 -15.64 -14.35
C GLY A 42 -19.69 -15.02 -12.97
N GLU A 43 -18.67 -14.87 -12.13
CA GLU A 43 -18.81 -14.30 -10.79
C GLU A 43 -18.57 -12.78 -10.78
N ALA A 44 -19.10 -12.12 -9.75
CA ALA A 44 -18.94 -10.67 -9.60
C ALA A 44 -17.51 -10.30 -9.21
N VAL A 45 -16.95 -9.32 -9.91
CA VAL A 45 -15.59 -8.80 -9.68
C VAL A 45 -15.59 -7.29 -9.53
N THR A 46 -14.66 -6.79 -8.74
CA THR A 46 -14.37 -5.36 -8.65
C THR A 46 -12.86 -5.16 -8.78
N LEU A 47 -12.44 -4.35 -9.74
CA LEU A 47 -11.04 -3.97 -9.95
C LEU A 47 -10.87 -2.45 -9.83
N PHE A 48 -9.80 -2.04 -9.15
CA PHE A 48 -9.31 -0.67 -9.21
C PHE A 48 -8.50 -0.50 -10.49
N ILE A 49 -8.76 0.55 -11.25
CA ILE A 49 -8.19 0.71 -12.58
C ILE A 49 -7.23 1.90 -12.62
N GLU A 50 -6.12 1.68 -13.29
CA GLU A 50 -5.27 2.74 -13.82
C GLU A 50 -5.46 2.80 -15.34
N THR A 51 -5.89 3.95 -15.83
CA THR A 51 -6.06 4.16 -17.27
C THR A 51 -4.81 4.79 -17.85
N TYR A 52 -4.18 4.12 -18.78
CA TYR A 52 -3.02 4.61 -19.51
C TYR A 52 -3.43 4.94 -20.94
N VAL A 53 -3.27 6.21 -21.30
CA VAL A 53 -3.66 6.73 -22.61
C VAL A 53 -2.40 7.18 -23.37
N ARG A 54 -2.28 6.74 -24.61
CA ARG A 54 -1.34 7.27 -25.63
C ARG A 54 -2.13 7.66 -26.87
N GLU A 55 -1.47 8.26 -27.84
CA GLU A 55 -2.09 8.68 -29.10
C GLU A 55 -2.72 7.48 -29.85
N ASP A 56 -2.11 6.31 -29.75
CA ASP A 56 -2.45 5.11 -30.50
C ASP A 56 -3.17 4.03 -29.68
N MET A 57 -3.29 4.22 -28.32
CA MET A 57 -3.85 3.18 -27.47
C MET A 57 -4.44 3.68 -26.16
N ILE A 58 -5.47 2.97 -25.69
CA ILE A 58 -5.97 3.05 -24.31
C ILE A 58 -5.75 1.69 -23.67
N ARG A 59 -5.02 1.64 -22.55
CA ARG A 59 -4.85 0.43 -21.74
C ARG A 59 -5.39 0.63 -20.34
N LEU A 60 -6.08 -0.40 -19.85
CA LEU A 60 -6.53 -0.46 -18.46
C LEU A 60 -5.64 -1.44 -17.71
N TYR A 61 -5.11 -1.01 -16.57
CA TYR A 61 -4.41 -1.88 -15.63
C TYR A 61 -5.29 -2.09 -14.42
N GLY A 62 -5.53 -3.37 -14.07
CA GLY A 62 -6.45 -3.79 -13.02
C GLY A 62 -5.75 -4.27 -11.76
N PHE A 63 -6.27 -3.89 -10.60
CA PHE A 63 -5.72 -4.20 -9.27
C PHE A 63 -6.84 -4.60 -8.31
N GLN A 64 -6.56 -5.50 -7.39
CA GLN A 64 -7.52 -5.92 -6.36
C GLN A 64 -7.75 -4.84 -5.29
N SER A 65 -6.76 -3.97 -5.07
CA SER A 65 -6.85 -2.92 -4.05
C SER A 65 -6.37 -1.57 -4.57
N ALA A 66 -6.86 -0.50 -3.92
CA ALA A 66 -6.36 0.85 -4.18
C ALA A 66 -4.87 0.98 -3.86
N LEU A 67 -4.37 0.26 -2.84
CA LEU A 67 -2.97 0.24 -2.45
C LEU A 67 -2.08 -0.38 -3.55
N GLU A 68 -2.49 -1.50 -4.15
CA GLU A 68 -1.75 -2.13 -5.24
C GLU A 68 -1.66 -1.19 -6.46
N ARG A 69 -2.77 -0.51 -6.80
CA ARG A 69 -2.79 0.52 -7.84
C ARG A 69 -1.85 1.69 -7.51
N GLU A 70 -1.79 2.12 -6.27
CA GLU A 70 -0.91 3.20 -5.83
C GLU A 70 0.57 2.81 -5.96
N TRP A 71 0.93 1.59 -5.59
CA TRP A 71 2.27 1.05 -5.81
C TRP A 71 2.64 0.99 -7.29
N PHE A 72 1.70 0.57 -8.14
CA PHE A 72 1.91 0.59 -9.59
C PHE A 72 2.24 2.00 -10.10
N ARG A 73 1.45 2.99 -9.68
CA ARG A 73 1.68 4.41 -10.04
C ARG A 73 3.04 4.91 -9.54
N LEU A 74 3.40 4.59 -8.30
CA LEU A 74 4.67 4.99 -7.71
C LEU A 74 5.85 4.41 -8.47
N LEU A 75 5.81 3.13 -8.78
CA LEU A 75 6.85 2.46 -9.56
C LEU A 75 7.00 3.08 -10.94
N GLN A 76 5.90 3.28 -11.66
CA GLN A 76 5.90 3.77 -13.03
C GLN A 76 6.29 5.25 -13.14
N ASN A 77 5.81 6.09 -12.21
CA ASN A 77 5.98 7.54 -12.31
C ASN A 77 7.26 8.05 -11.64
N ASN A 78 7.82 7.31 -10.70
CA ASN A 78 8.95 7.79 -9.90
C ASN A 78 10.26 7.04 -10.15
N VAL A 79 10.23 5.90 -10.86
CA VAL A 79 11.45 5.13 -11.07
C VAL A 79 11.78 5.06 -12.56
N GLN A 80 12.87 5.70 -12.93
CA GLN A 80 13.35 5.68 -14.31
C GLN A 80 13.73 4.26 -14.75
N GLY A 81 13.17 3.81 -15.88
CA GLY A 81 13.38 2.47 -16.41
C GLY A 81 12.36 1.43 -15.95
N VAL A 82 11.40 1.83 -15.12
CA VAL A 82 10.25 0.99 -14.73
C VAL A 82 9.02 1.41 -15.52
N GLY A 83 8.70 0.66 -16.57
CA GLY A 83 7.44 0.81 -17.30
C GLY A 83 6.34 -0.08 -16.73
N ALA A 84 5.14 0.01 -17.29
CA ALA A 84 3.97 -0.75 -16.83
C ALA A 84 4.21 -2.26 -16.73
N LYS A 85 4.86 -2.87 -17.73
CA LYS A 85 5.18 -4.31 -17.72
C LYS A 85 6.07 -4.69 -16.55
N VAL A 86 7.10 -3.88 -16.26
CA VAL A 86 8.03 -4.13 -15.15
C VAL A 86 7.34 -3.89 -13.81
N ALA A 87 6.51 -2.85 -13.70
CA ALA A 87 5.72 -2.58 -12.49
C ALA A 87 4.76 -3.74 -12.16
N LEU A 88 4.05 -4.30 -13.17
CA LEU A 88 3.22 -5.49 -12.98
C LEU A 88 4.04 -6.72 -12.59
N ALA A 89 5.22 -6.92 -13.17
CA ALA A 89 6.11 -8.02 -12.81
C ALA A 89 6.59 -7.93 -11.35
N ILE A 90 6.89 -6.71 -10.87
CA ILE A 90 7.24 -6.47 -9.46
C ILE A 90 6.06 -6.83 -8.56
N LEU A 91 4.84 -6.36 -8.86
CA LEU A 91 3.63 -6.65 -8.09
C LEU A 91 3.17 -8.12 -8.19
N SER A 92 3.57 -8.82 -9.26
CA SER A 92 3.39 -10.27 -9.37
C SER A 92 4.29 -11.05 -8.42
N THR A 93 5.52 -10.55 -8.22
CA THR A 93 6.55 -11.20 -7.39
C THR A 93 6.45 -10.84 -5.92
N LEU A 94 6.19 -9.55 -5.63
CA LEU A 94 6.14 -8.99 -4.27
C LEU A 94 4.75 -8.45 -3.97
N SER A 95 4.23 -8.82 -2.79
CA SER A 95 3.02 -8.16 -2.30
C SER A 95 3.32 -6.70 -1.92
N PRO A 96 2.31 -5.81 -1.86
CA PRO A 96 2.50 -4.45 -1.39
C PRO A 96 3.24 -4.33 -0.05
N PRO A 97 2.94 -5.14 1.00
CA PRO A 97 3.73 -5.16 2.23
C PRO A 97 5.17 -5.63 2.04
N ASP A 98 5.41 -6.68 1.22
CA ASP A 98 6.75 -7.19 0.99
C ASP A 98 7.61 -6.16 0.23
N LEU A 99 7.02 -5.48 -0.75
CA LEU A 99 7.70 -4.41 -1.49
C LEU A 99 8.05 -3.23 -0.56
N ALA A 100 7.13 -2.84 0.31
CA ALA A 100 7.38 -1.81 1.31
C ALA A 100 8.53 -2.18 2.25
N ASN A 101 8.54 -3.43 2.74
CA ASN A 101 9.60 -3.95 3.60
C ASN A 101 10.95 -4.00 2.86
N ALA A 102 10.97 -4.48 1.62
CA ALA A 102 12.19 -4.52 0.80
C ALA A 102 12.78 -3.11 0.60
N ILE A 103 11.94 -2.11 0.37
CA ILE A 103 12.37 -0.71 0.25
C ILE A 103 12.90 -0.17 1.58
N ALA A 104 12.20 -0.41 2.69
CA ALA A 104 12.59 0.05 4.01
C ALA A 104 13.93 -0.54 4.47
N LEU A 105 14.14 -1.84 4.22
CA LEU A 105 15.35 -2.58 4.57
C LEU A 105 16.47 -2.46 3.52
N ARG A 106 16.22 -1.78 2.40
CA ARG A 106 17.12 -1.69 1.23
C ARG A 106 17.51 -3.07 0.68
N ASP A 107 16.57 -4.00 0.67
CA ASP A 107 16.78 -5.35 0.13
C ASP A 107 16.69 -5.37 -1.40
N ILE A 108 17.82 -5.05 -2.03
CA ILE A 108 17.96 -5.02 -3.49
C ILE A 108 17.76 -6.43 -4.06
N ALA A 109 18.20 -7.47 -3.35
CA ALA A 109 18.11 -8.85 -3.83
C ALA A 109 16.65 -9.29 -3.95
N MET A 110 15.81 -8.93 -2.98
CA MET A 110 14.38 -9.22 -2.98
C MET A 110 13.68 -8.57 -4.18
N VAL A 111 13.96 -7.30 -4.46
CA VAL A 111 13.38 -6.56 -5.59
C VAL A 111 13.88 -7.10 -6.94
N SER A 112 15.14 -7.51 -7.02
CA SER A 112 15.75 -8.07 -8.24
C SER A 112 15.18 -9.43 -8.66
N ARG A 113 14.37 -10.08 -7.82
CA ARG A 113 13.69 -11.34 -8.15
C ARG A 113 12.59 -11.16 -9.20
N ALA A 114 12.09 -9.94 -9.36
CA ALA A 114 11.04 -9.66 -10.32
C ALA A 114 11.59 -9.71 -11.76
N PRO A 115 10.92 -10.41 -12.70
CA PRO A 115 11.31 -10.47 -14.08
C PRO A 115 11.48 -9.07 -14.71
N GLY A 116 12.59 -8.84 -15.39
CA GLY A 116 12.92 -7.55 -16.00
C GLY A 116 13.52 -6.52 -15.05
N VAL A 117 13.75 -6.88 -13.78
CA VAL A 117 14.39 -6.02 -12.77
C VAL A 117 15.82 -6.48 -12.54
N GLY A 118 16.78 -5.80 -13.18
CA GLY A 118 18.20 -6.00 -12.91
C GLY A 118 18.66 -5.24 -11.65
N LYS A 119 19.85 -5.56 -11.15
CA LYS A 119 20.45 -4.95 -9.95
C LYS A 119 20.37 -3.42 -9.94
N LYS A 120 20.72 -2.76 -11.06
CA LYS A 120 20.67 -1.28 -11.17
C LYS A 120 19.25 -0.71 -11.02
N VAL A 121 18.25 -1.40 -11.58
CA VAL A 121 16.84 -0.98 -11.46
C VAL A 121 16.35 -1.21 -10.03
N ALA A 122 16.70 -2.34 -9.42
CA ALA A 122 16.36 -2.61 -8.03
C ALA A 122 16.97 -1.61 -7.04
N GLU A 123 18.26 -1.24 -7.21
CA GLU A 123 18.93 -0.20 -6.43
C GLU A 123 18.19 1.14 -6.55
N ARG A 124 17.76 1.48 -7.77
CA ARG A 124 17.01 2.71 -8.04
C ARG A 124 15.64 2.69 -7.38
N ILE A 125 14.88 1.59 -7.49
CA ILE A 125 13.58 1.41 -6.83
C ILE A 125 13.70 1.66 -5.33
N VAL A 126 14.66 1.00 -4.68
CA VAL A 126 14.88 1.10 -3.23
C VAL A 126 15.28 2.52 -2.82
N THR A 127 16.06 3.23 -3.64
CA THR A 127 16.54 4.58 -3.33
C THR A 127 15.47 5.63 -3.57
N GLU A 128 14.81 5.60 -4.73
CA GLU A 128 13.86 6.63 -5.15
C GLU A 128 12.51 6.54 -4.41
N LEU A 129 12.11 5.33 -3.99
CA LEU A 129 10.84 5.11 -3.28
C LEU A 129 10.97 5.12 -1.76
N LYS A 130 12.16 5.20 -1.18
CA LYS A 130 12.37 5.18 0.27
C LYS A 130 11.48 6.16 1.05
N ASN A 131 11.28 7.38 0.53
CA ASN A 131 10.49 8.43 1.17
C ASN A 131 9.10 8.61 0.54
N LYS A 132 8.72 7.76 -0.43
CA LYS A 132 7.47 7.86 -1.19
C LYS A 132 6.56 6.65 -1.00
N ALA A 133 7.01 5.65 -0.23
CA ALA A 133 6.19 4.49 0.05
C ALA A 133 4.83 4.94 0.65
N PRO A 134 3.70 4.38 0.17
CA PRO A 134 2.39 4.74 0.69
C PRO A 134 2.33 4.58 2.20
N ALA A 135 1.65 5.52 2.87
CA ALA A 135 1.57 5.58 4.34
C ALA A 135 1.06 4.28 5.01
N PHE A 136 0.44 3.38 4.23
CA PHE A 136 0.02 2.04 4.68
C PHE A 136 1.17 1.05 4.90
N ALA A 137 2.38 1.33 4.39
CA ALA A 137 3.57 0.54 4.69
C ALA A 137 4.07 0.73 6.13
N GLY A 138 3.65 1.80 6.78
CA GLY A 138 4.05 2.14 8.14
C GLY A 138 3.37 1.35 9.26
N SER A 139 2.42 0.45 8.96
CA SER A 139 1.79 -0.38 10.00
C SER A 139 2.70 -1.46 10.57
N ALA A 140 3.76 -1.87 9.87
CA ALA A 140 4.66 -2.90 10.37
C ALA A 140 5.86 -2.34 11.18
N SER A 141 6.34 -1.14 10.86
CA SER A 141 7.50 -0.57 11.56
C SER A 141 7.12 0.15 12.87
N GLY A 142 5.91 0.73 12.94
CA GLY A 142 5.39 1.32 14.18
C GLY A 142 4.98 0.30 15.24
N THR A 143 4.61 -0.91 14.82
CA THR A 143 4.24 -2.00 15.74
C THR A 143 5.45 -2.71 16.35
N ILE A 144 6.64 -2.66 15.74
CA ILE A 144 7.82 -3.34 16.30
C ILE A 144 8.33 -2.58 17.54
N GLY A 145 8.34 -1.25 17.50
CA GLY A 145 8.73 -0.44 18.67
C GLY A 145 7.72 -0.53 19.84
N LEU A 146 6.41 -0.55 19.51
CA LEU A 146 5.37 -0.70 20.54
C LEU A 146 5.23 -2.13 21.07
N LYS A 147 5.50 -3.15 20.22
CA LYS A 147 5.51 -4.56 20.65
C LYS A 147 6.62 -4.88 21.64
N GLN A 148 7.73 -4.17 21.59
CA GLN A 148 8.87 -4.42 22.47
C GLN A 148 8.68 -3.80 23.87
N GLU A 149 7.84 -2.76 24.00
CA GLU A 149 7.55 -2.13 25.30
C GLU A 149 6.24 -2.61 25.98
N LEU A 150 5.27 -3.15 25.21
CA LEU A 150 3.93 -3.47 25.75
C LEU A 150 3.57 -4.97 25.78
N GLY A 151 4.48 -5.86 25.39
CA GLY A 151 4.16 -7.30 25.30
C GLY A 151 3.20 -7.60 24.12
N GLU A 152 3.09 -8.87 23.74
CA GLU A 152 2.25 -9.34 22.63
C GLU A 152 0.74 -9.05 22.88
N GLY A 153 0.29 -7.87 22.50
CA GLY A 153 -1.12 -7.47 22.55
C GLY A 153 -1.44 -6.42 21.50
N VAL A 154 -2.63 -6.49 20.91
CA VAL A 154 -3.17 -5.44 20.05
C VAL A 154 -3.24 -4.16 20.90
N ALA A 155 -2.66 -3.04 20.44
CA ALA A 155 -2.75 -1.77 21.14
C ALA A 155 -4.22 -1.48 21.49
N PRO A 156 -4.54 -1.11 22.75
CA PRO A 156 -5.91 -0.82 23.14
C PRO A 156 -6.53 0.22 22.20
N ALA A 157 -7.80 0.04 21.82
CA ALA A 157 -8.51 0.93 20.89
C ALA A 157 -8.31 2.43 21.20
N PRO A 158 -8.32 2.90 22.46
CA PRO A 158 -8.08 4.32 22.80
C PRO A 158 -6.71 4.86 22.41
N VAL A 159 -5.67 4.00 22.38
CA VAL A 159 -4.30 4.39 21.99
C VAL A 159 -4.19 4.56 20.49
N ALA A 160 -4.75 3.63 19.72
CA ALA A 160 -4.77 3.71 18.27
C ALA A 160 -5.55 4.93 17.77
N ASP A 161 -6.69 5.22 18.40
CA ASP A 161 -7.52 6.40 18.13
C ASP A 161 -6.79 7.71 18.44
N ALA A 162 -6.06 7.77 19.56
CA ALA A 162 -5.28 8.94 19.94
C ALA A 162 -4.13 9.24 18.96
N VAL A 163 -3.40 8.21 18.50
CA VAL A 163 -2.35 8.36 17.47
C VAL A 163 -2.95 8.84 16.14
N SER A 164 -4.09 8.27 15.73
CA SER A 164 -4.79 8.69 14.52
C SER A 164 -5.24 10.15 14.58
N ALA A 165 -5.78 10.58 15.72
CA ALA A 165 -6.23 11.97 15.92
C ALA A 165 -5.07 12.97 15.83
N LEU A 166 -3.92 12.69 16.47
CA LEU A 166 -2.74 13.54 16.37
C LEU A 166 -2.16 13.58 14.96
N THR A 167 -2.21 12.46 14.24
CA THR A 167 -1.77 12.40 12.84
C THR A 167 -2.67 13.26 11.94
N ASN A 168 -3.99 13.26 12.16
CA ASN A 168 -4.95 14.10 11.45
C ASN A 168 -4.75 15.61 11.74
N LEU A 169 -4.18 15.94 12.89
CA LEU A 169 -3.80 17.32 13.25
C LEU A 169 -2.46 17.76 12.60
N GLY A 170 -1.82 16.90 11.78
CA GLY A 170 -0.64 17.25 10.99
C GLY A 170 0.70 16.81 11.60
N TYR A 171 0.70 16.13 12.73
CA TYR A 171 1.93 15.55 13.30
C TYR A 171 2.32 14.26 12.57
N SER A 172 3.62 14.03 12.39
CA SER A 172 4.06 12.74 11.85
C SER A 172 3.68 11.60 12.79
N ARG A 173 3.40 10.41 12.23
CA ARG A 173 2.95 9.26 13.01
C ARG A 173 3.92 8.87 14.13
N ASP A 174 5.22 9.00 13.88
CA ASP A 174 6.26 8.69 14.86
C ASP A 174 6.23 9.68 16.05
N ILE A 175 6.06 10.96 15.75
CA ILE A 175 5.91 12.02 16.76
C ILE A 175 4.61 11.80 17.55
N ALA A 176 3.50 11.51 16.87
CA ALA A 176 2.22 11.22 17.50
C ALA A 176 2.27 9.97 18.39
N ALA A 177 2.90 8.88 17.93
CA ALA A 177 3.06 7.64 18.68
C ALA A 177 3.90 7.86 19.96
N ASN A 178 5.02 8.58 19.86
CA ASN A 178 5.88 8.90 21.00
C ASN A 178 5.16 9.79 22.02
N ALA A 179 4.41 10.78 21.55
CA ALA A 179 3.62 11.66 22.42
C ALA A 179 2.50 10.91 23.16
N VAL A 180 1.81 9.98 22.47
CA VAL A 180 0.78 9.13 23.09
C VAL A 180 1.40 8.12 24.06
N ALA A 181 2.56 7.54 23.75
CA ALA A 181 3.28 6.66 24.68
C ALA A 181 3.72 7.40 25.97
N ALA A 182 4.20 8.64 25.85
CA ALA A 182 4.49 9.48 27.00
C ALA A 182 3.22 9.85 27.79
N ALA A 183 2.13 10.15 27.08
CA ALA A 183 0.82 10.43 27.68
C ALA A 183 0.28 9.25 28.48
N MET A 184 0.46 8.01 27.99
CA MET A 184 0.05 6.78 28.70
C MET A 184 0.77 6.62 30.05
N LYS A 185 2.09 6.88 30.10
CA LYS A 185 2.86 6.83 31.35
C LYS A 185 2.32 7.80 32.40
N THR A 186 1.77 8.94 31.95
CA THR A 186 1.22 9.97 32.85
C THR A 186 -0.28 9.75 33.19
N ALA A 187 -1.02 9.14 32.27
CA ALA A 187 -2.48 8.99 32.36
C ALA A 187 -2.94 7.80 33.22
N GLY A 188 -2.09 6.77 33.37
CA GLY A 188 -2.40 5.49 34.04
C GLY A 188 -3.20 4.53 33.17
N GLU A 189 -3.34 3.27 33.63
CA GLU A 189 -4.10 2.22 32.93
C GLU A 189 -5.59 2.59 32.85
N GLY A 190 -6.18 2.45 31.65
CA GLY A 190 -7.60 2.71 31.39
C GLY A 190 -7.94 4.13 30.95
N ALA A 191 -6.95 4.95 30.56
CA ALA A 191 -7.21 6.28 30.01
C ALA A 191 -7.96 6.20 28.67
N ASP A 192 -9.00 7.02 28.51
CA ASP A 192 -9.75 7.15 27.26
C ASP A 192 -8.95 7.89 26.17
N SER A 193 -9.37 7.77 24.92
CA SER A 193 -8.73 8.42 23.79
C SER A 193 -8.66 9.94 23.91
N ALA A 194 -9.70 10.58 24.45
CA ALA A 194 -9.75 12.02 24.63
C ALA A 194 -8.69 12.54 25.62
N LYS A 195 -8.48 11.81 26.71
CA LYS A 195 -7.44 12.12 27.71
C LYS A 195 -6.04 11.93 27.14
N LEU A 196 -5.83 10.86 26.35
CA LEU A 196 -4.55 10.60 25.69
C LEU A 196 -4.22 11.64 24.61
N ILE A 197 -5.20 12.08 23.82
CA ILE A 197 -5.04 13.17 22.84
C ILE A 197 -4.62 14.47 23.55
N ARG A 198 -5.32 14.85 24.62
CA ARG A 198 -5.03 16.09 25.35
C ARG A 198 -3.63 16.07 25.96
N LEU A 199 -3.22 14.96 26.56
CA LEU A 199 -1.88 14.82 27.13
C LEU A 199 -0.80 14.74 26.06
N GLY A 200 -1.06 14.05 24.94
CA GLY A 200 -0.16 13.99 23.79
C GLY A 200 0.09 15.37 23.18
N LEU A 201 -0.97 16.18 23.00
CA LEU A 201 -0.83 17.58 22.55
C LEU A 201 -0.02 18.44 23.54
N LYS A 202 -0.18 18.20 24.83
CA LYS A 202 0.61 18.90 25.86
C LYS A 202 2.09 18.53 25.83
N GLU A 203 2.41 17.28 25.50
CA GLU A 203 3.81 16.84 25.29
C GLU A 203 4.41 17.44 24.03
N LEU A 204 3.64 17.57 22.96
CA LEU A 204 4.07 18.15 21.68
C LEU A 204 4.22 19.68 21.73
N ALA A 205 3.63 20.35 22.71
CA ALA A 205 3.72 21.80 22.93
C ALA A 205 4.88 22.23 23.85
N ARG A 206 5.67 21.26 24.32
CA ARG A 206 6.89 21.52 25.12
C ARG A 206 8.13 21.61 24.24
#